data_924de8757e050d81df32d0e0a6932967
#
_entry.id   924de8757e050d81df32d0e0a6932967
#
_cell.length_a   1.000
_cell.length_b   1.000
_cell.length_c   1.000
_cell.angle_alpha   90.00
_cell.angle_beta   90.00
_cell.angle_gamma   90.00
#
_symmetry.space_group_name_H-M   'P 1'
#
loop_
_entity.id
_entity.type
_entity.pdbx_description
1 polymer ?
#
loop_
_entity_poly.entity_id
_entity_poly.type
_entity_poly.pdbx_seq_one_letter_code
_entity_poly.pdbx_strand_id
1 'polypeptide(L)'
;PQDTGTTAGALALRGATNFATPAGWDTVYSPIFNQIERPVAPMLIVRVETDWYAHETEFRYVLQPGEGISGEHTVPIGQVFFIPREEITLRECTDEEMAALRQSMEAFAEEKAKVQLTTPYGLTYSPHYLRRSRSQKP
;
A
#
# COMPACT_ATOMS: atom_id res chain seq x y z
N PRO A 1 4.67 21.26 -21.99
CA PRO A 1 5.99 21.52 -21.45
C PRO A 1 6.26 20.46 -20.38
N GLN A 2 7.34 19.69 -20.55
CA GLN A 2 7.78 18.77 -19.51
C GLN A 2 8.21 19.62 -18.31
N ASP A 3 7.59 19.39 -17.17
CA ASP A 3 8.04 19.95 -15.91
C ASP A 3 9.47 19.42 -15.62
N THR A 4 10.38 20.28 -15.26
CA THR A 4 11.81 19.96 -15.09
C THR A 4 12.10 18.91 -14.01
N GLY A 5 11.11 18.53 -13.21
CA GLY A 5 11.19 17.45 -12.21
C GLY A 5 10.60 16.11 -12.64
N THR A 6 10.04 16.01 -13.86
CA THR A 6 9.35 14.80 -14.29
C THR A 6 10.30 13.84 -15.00
N THR A 7 10.23 12.56 -14.65
CA THR A 7 10.99 11.48 -15.32
C THR A 7 10.66 11.46 -16.82
N ALA A 8 11.70 11.29 -17.66
CA ALA A 8 11.51 11.14 -19.09
C ALA A 8 10.57 9.97 -19.39
N GLY A 9 9.62 10.17 -20.33
CA GLY A 9 8.60 9.18 -20.69
C GLY A 9 7.40 9.11 -19.74
N ALA A 10 7.34 9.97 -18.70
CA ALA A 10 6.19 10.02 -17.82
C ALA A 10 4.95 10.61 -18.51
N LEU A 11 3.84 9.90 -18.41
CA LEU A 11 2.50 10.29 -18.87
C LEU A 11 1.55 10.31 -17.68
N ALA A 12 0.80 11.39 -17.51
CA ALA A 12 -0.23 11.50 -16.50
C ALA A 12 -1.61 11.16 -17.08
N LEU A 13 -2.32 10.23 -16.45
CA LEU A 13 -3.74 9.99 -16.68
C LEU A 13 -4.53 10.61 -15.54
N ARG A 14 -5.49 11.46 -15.85
CA ARG A 14 -6.38 12.07 -14.87
C ARG A 14 -7.41 11.07 -14.38
N GLY A 15 -7.62 11.04 -13.08
CA GLY A 15 -8.71 10.30 -12.46
C GLY A 15 -10.06 11.02 -12.60
N ALA A 16 -11.13 10.26 -12.49
CA ALA A 16 -12.49 10.81 -12.51
C ALA A 16 -12.89 11.46 -11.18
N THR A 17 -12.15 11.20 -10.10
CA THR A 17 -12.45 11.66 -8.73
C THR A 17 -11.23 12.37 -8.15
N ASN A 18 -11.44 13.53 -7.57
CA ASN A 18 -10.42 14.26 -6.80
C ASN A 18 -10.60 14.00 -5.31
N PHE A 19 -9.51 14.07 -4.56
CA PHE A 19 -9.50 13.79 -3.14
C PHE A 19 -9.10 15.02 -2.35
N ALA A 20 -9.80 15.24 -1.23
CA ALA A 20 -9.43 16.16 -0.18
C ALA A 20 -9.41 15.38 1.13
N THR A 21 -8.40 15.60 1.97
CA THR A 21 -8.21 14.90 3.22
C THR A 21 -8.31 15.84 4.42
N PRO A 22 -8.58 15.33 5.63
CA PRO A 22 -8.46 16.13 6.85
C PRO A 22 -7.02 16.65 7.04
N ALA A 23 -6.84 17.71 7.80
CA ALA A 23 -5.54 18.26 8.14
C ALA A 23 -4.58 17.17 8.66
N GLY A 24 -3.36 17.17 8.16
CA GLY A 24 -2.34 16.19 8.52
C GLY A 24 -2.48 14.82 7.84
N TRP A 25 -3.28 14.71 6.79
CA TRP A 25 -3.41 13.49 5.99
C TRP A 25 -3.02 13.74 4.53
N ASP A 26 -2.38 12.75 3.94
CA ASP A 26 -1.96 12.75 2.55
C ASP A 26 -2.68 11.68 1.74
N THR A 27 -2.75 11.92 0.45
CA THR A 27 -3.19 10.92 -0.53
C THR A 27 -1.99 10.32 -1.23
N VAL A 28 -1.95 8.99 -1.31
CA VAL A 28 -0.94 8.25 -2.06
C VAL A 28 -1.57 7.61 -3.27
N TYR A 29 -1.05 7.90 -4.45
CA TYR A 29 -1.39 7.29 -5.71
C TYR A 29 -0.34 6.22 -6.02
N SER A 30 -0.76 5.00 -6.30
CA SER A 30 0.16 3.89 -6.52
C SER A 30 -0.37 2.87 -7.52
N PRO A 31 0.53 2.00 -8.06
CA PRO A 31 0.09 0.78 -8.72
C PRO A 31 -0.75 -0.07 -7.76
N ILE A 32 -1.61 -0.92 -8.30
CA ILE A 32 -2.44 -1.82 -7.52
C ILE A 32 -1.55 -2.86 -6.85
N PHE A 33 -1.69 -3.02 -5.52
CA PHE A 33 -0.94 -4.00 -4.75
C PHE A 33 -1.33 -5.42 -5.17
N ASN A 34 -0.32 -6.30 -5.24
CA ASN A 34 -0.48 -7.71 -5.57
C ASN A 34 -1.05 -8.01 -6.98
N GLN A 35 -1.09 -7.02 -7.86
CA GLN A 35 -1.40 -7.28 -9.26
C GLN A 35 -0.14 -7.76 -9.98
N ILE A 36 -0.07 -9.05 -10.27
CA ILE A 36 1.09 -9.69 -10.91
C ILE A 36 1.11 -9.37 -12.41
N GLU A 37 -0.03 -9.51 -13.05
CA GLU A 37 -0.21 -9.10 -14.44
C GLU A 37 -0.57 -7.63 -14.50
N ARG A 38 0.30 -6.84 -15.12
CA ARG A 38 0.11 -5.41 -15.28
C ARG A 38 -0.35 -5.12 -16.70
N PRO A 39 -1.63 -4.81 -16.90
CA PRO A 39 -2.15 -4.47 -18.23
C PRO A 39 -1.68 -3.10 -18.71
N VAL A 40 -1.05 -2.32 -17.81
CA VAL A 40 -0.57 -0.96 -18.05
C VAL A 40 0.91 -0.84 -17.71
N ALA A 41 1.57 0.18 -18.25
CA ALA A 41 2.98 0.47 -18.00
C ALA A 41 3.30 0.66 -16.51
N PRO A 42 4.59 0.60 -16.11
CA PRO A 42 5.01 0.92 -14.76
C PRO A 42 4.52 2.30 -14.33
N MET A 43 4.06 2.38 -13.08
CA MET A 43 3.50 3.61 -12.50
C MET A 43 4.39 4.14 -11.38
N LEU A 44 4.57 5.45 -11.32
CA LEU A 44 5.22 6.13 -10.21
C LEU A 44 4.28 6.15 -9.00
N ILE A 45 4.86 5.94 -7.82
CA ILE A 45 4.15 6.18 -6.55
C ILE A 45 4.31 7.66 -6.21
N VAL A 46 3.18 8.34 -6.02
CA VAL A 46 3.13 9.77 -5.74
C VAL A 46 2.36 10.00 -4.46
N ARG A 47 2.95 10.77 -3.55
CA ARG A 47 2.32 11.26 -2.33
C ARG A 47 1.99 12.73 -2.49
N VAL A 48 0.75 13.12 -2.19
CA VAL A 48 0.23 14.48 -2.32
C VAL A 48 -0.42 14.92 -1.01
N GLU A 49 -0.09 16.10 -0.56
CA GLU A 49 -0.65 16.75 0.64
C GLU A 49 -2.02 17.35 0.36
N THR A 50 -3.02 16.47 0.23
CA THR A 50 -4.39 16.83 -0.21
C THR A 50 -5.24 17.52 0.85
N ASP A 51 -4.71 17.73 2.03
CA ASP A 51 -5.34 18.53 3.08
C ASP A 51 -5.28 20.05 2.79
N TRP A 52 -4.31 20.52 2.03
CA TRP A 52 -4.16 21.92 1.67
C TRP A 52 -3.89 22.15 0.17
N TYR A 53 -3.31 21.16 -0.51
CA TYR A 53 -2.96 21.28 -1.92
C TYR A 53 -4.10 20.74 -2.79
N ALA A 54 -4.87 21.68 -3.39
CA ALA A 54 -5.94 21.35 -4.32
C ALA A 54 -5.33 20.89 -5.65
N HIS A 55 -5.27 19.60 -5.86
CA HIS A 55 -4.70 18.98 -7.05
C HIS A 55 -5.69 17.98 -7.68
N GLU A 56 -5.72 17.93 -9.00
CA GLU A 56 -6.45 16.89 -9.72
C GLU A 56 -5.76 15.53 -9.51
N THR A 57 -6.55 14.47 -9.39
CA THR A 57 -6.02 13.11 -9.33
C THR A 57 -5.28 12.75 -10.60
N GLU A 58 -4.03 12.38 -10.46
CA GLU A 58 -3.18 11.95 -11.57
C GLU A 58 -2.47 10.65 -11.25
N PHE A 59 -2.59 9.68 -12.17
CA PHE A 59 -1.78 8.46 -12.17
C PHE A 59 -0.67 8.61 -13.19
N ARG A 60 0.58 8.56 -12.75
CA ARG A 60 1.74 8.80 -13.60
C ARG A 60 2.43 7.51 -14.01
N TYR A 61 2.37 7.19 -15.27
CA TYR A 61 3.00 6.01 -15.88
C TYR A 61 4.29 6.39 -16.57
N VAL A 62 5.25 5.45 -16.62
CA VAL A 62 6.50 5.62 -17.35
C VAL A 62 6.46 4.72 -18.58
N LEU A 63 6.49 5.32 -19.77
CA LEU A 63 6.46 4.63 -21.05
C LEU A 63 7.85 4.64 -21.69
N GLN A 64 8.25 3.50 -22.25
CA GLN A 64 9.39 3.44 -23.13
C GLN A 64 9.00 3.85 -24.56
N PRO A 65 9.96 4.26 -25.41
CA PRO A 65 9.67 4.55 -26.80
C PRO A 65 8.95 3.38 -27.50
N GLY A 66 7.81 3.65 -28.12
CA GLY A 66 6.98 2.65 -28.77
C GLY A 66 5.98 1.93 -27.88
N GLU A 67 5.99 2.15 -26.57
CA GLU A 67 4.98 1.65 -25.64
C GLU A 67 3.74 2.55 -25.61
N GLY A 68 2.61 1.95 -25.28
CA GLY A 68 1.33 2.63 -25.07
C GLY A 68 0.58 2.05 -23.88
N ILE A 69 -0.41 2.79 -23.39
CA ILE A 69 -1.33 2.29 -22.38
C ILE A 69 -2.58 1.80 -23.12
N SER A 70 -2.89 0.50 -22.92
CA SER A 70 -4.16 -0.08 -23.37
C SER A 70 -4.76 -0.86 -22.20
N GLY A 71 -6.07 -0.82 -22.08
CA GLY A 71 -6.79 -1.56 -21.04
C GLY A 71 -8.29 -1.57 -21.31
N GLU A 72 -8.94 -2.56 -20.79
CA GLU A 72 -10.41 -2.64 -20.78
C GLU A 72 -10.96 -1.75 -19.66
N HIS A 73 -12.19 -1.25 -19.81
CA HIS A 73 -12.87 -0.38 -18.83
C HIS A 73 -13.02 -1.01 -17.43
N THR A 74 -12.94 -2.32 -17.33
CA THR A 74 -13.07 -3.06 -16.07
C THR A 74 -11.75 -3.27 -15.35
N VAL A 75 -10.62 -2.95 -16.00
CA VAL A 75 -9.30 -3.16 -15.41
C VAL A 75 -8.89 -1.91 -14.61
N PRO A 76 -8.67 -2.04 -13.30
CA PRO A 76 -8.21 -0.92 -12.51
C PRO A 76 -6.81 -0.49 -12.95
N ILE A 77 -6.62 0.81 -13.12
CA ILE A 77 -5.35 1.41 -13.57
C ILE A 77 -4.41 1.79 -12.42
N GLY A 78 -4.95 1.99 -11.23
CA GLY A 78 -4.19 2.36 -10.04
C GLY A 78 -5.06 2.29 -8.79
N GLN A 79 -4.46 2.55 -7.66
CA GLN A 79 -5.16 2.63 -6.38
C GLN A 79 -4.78 3.89 -5.64
N VAL A 80 -5.65 4.27 -4.72
CA VAL A 80 -5.47 5.43 -3.85
C VAL A 80 -5.64 4.96 -2.41
N PHE A 81 -4.76 5.43 -1.53
CA PHE A 81 -4.94 5.26 -0.10
C PHE A 81 -4.48 6.51 0.66
N PHE A 82 -4.94 6.64 1.89
CA PHE A 82 -4.71 7.81 2.71
C PHE A 82 -3.80 7.45 3.88
N ILE A 83 -2.83 8.30 4.16
CA ILE A 83 -1.87 8.10 5.25
C ILE A 83 -1.81 9.35 6.13
N PRO A 84 -1.68 9.19 7.45
CA PRO A 84 -1.41 10.33 8.32
C PRO A 84 0.00 10.85 8.05
N ARG A 85 0.19 12.17 8.19
CA ARG A 85 1.47 12.88 8.10
C ARG A 85 2.09 13.02 9.50
N GLU A 86 2.34 11.89 10.13
CA GLU A 86 2.95 11.86 11.45
C GLU A 86 4.48 11.84 11.33
N GLU A 87 5.14 12.52 12.22
CA GLU A 87 6.59 12.43 12.35
C GLU A 87 6.97 11.07 12.94
N ILE A 88 7.82 10.34 12.24
CA ILE A 88 8.33 9.06 12.67
C ILE A 88 9.74 9.23 13.19
N THR A 89 9.94 9.01 14.47
CA THR A 89 11.26 9.00 15.10
C THR A 89 11.76 7.55 15.19
N LEU A 90 12.90 7.30 14.57
CA LEU A 90 13.58 5.99 14.67
C LEU A 90 14.64 6.07 15.77
N ARG A 91 14.67 5.06 16.61
CA ARG A 91 15.69 4.84 17.62
C ARG A 91 16.06 3.36 17.73
N GLU A 92 17.21 3.07 18.24
CA GLU A 92 17.59 1.70 18.59
C GLU A 92 16.71 1.21 19.75
N CYS A 93 16.34 -0.08 19.71
CA CYS A 93 15.67 -0.74 20.81
C CYS A 93 16.64 -0.98 21.95
N THR A 94 16.17 -0.90 23.20
CA THR A 94 16.92 -1.38 24.35
C THR A 94 16.93 -2.91 24.40
N ASP A 95 17.85 -3.50 25.18
CA ASP A 95 17.91 -4.94 25.35
C ASP A 95 16.64 -5.50 26.00
N GLU A 96 16.02 -4.75 26.92
CA GLU A 96 14.76 -5.10 27.56
C GLU A 96 13.60 -5.12 26.56
N GLU A 97 13.52 -4.12 25.67
CA GLU A 97 12.50 -4.07 24.63
C GLU A 97 12.66 -5.22 23.63
N MET A 98 13.91 -5.55 23.28
CA MET A 98 14.21 -6.68 22.41
C MET A 98 13.84 -8.03 23.08
N ALA A 99 14.10 -8.17 24.38
CA ALA A 99 13.70 -9.36 25.13
C ALA A 99 12.18 -9.50 25.21
N ALA A 100 11.47 -8.41 25.50
CA ALA A 100 10.00 -8.39 25.53
C ALA A 100 9.40 -8.73 24.15
N LEU A 101 9.98 -8.21 23.07
CA LEU A 101 9.54 -8.52 21.71
C LEU A 101 9.72 -10.02 21.40
N ARG A 102 10.88 -10.60 21.72
CA ARG A 102 11.14 -12.04 21.53
C ARG A 102 10.14 -12.89 22.29
N GLN A 103 9.91 -12.59 23.57
CA GLN A 103 8.92 -13.29 24.39
C GLN A 103 7.52 -13.21 23.80
N SER A 104 7.12 -12.04 23.30
CA SER A 104 5.83 -11.85 22.62
C SER A 104 5.72 -12.67 21.33
N MET A 105 6.81 -12.75 20.55
CA MET A 105 6.85 -13.56 19.34
C MET A 105 6.76 -15.06 19.62
N GLU A 106 7.46 -15.54 20.67
CA GLU A 106 7.42 -16.92 21.11
C GLU A 106 6.03 -17.31 21.61
N ALA A 107 5.42 -16.49 22.48
CA ALA A 107 4.05 -16.70 22.95
C ALA A 107 3.04 -16.74 21.81
N PHE A 108 3.17 -15.83 20.83
CA PHE A 108 2.31 -15.85 19.64
C PHE A 108 2.51 -17.12 18.81
N ALA A 109 3.75 -17.58 18.63
CA ALA A 109 4.05 -18.80 17.89
C ALA A 109 3.47 -20.04 18.58
N GLU A 110 3.57 -20.13 19.91
CA GLU A 110 2.97 -21.21 20.70
C GLU A 110 1.44 -21.23 20.58
N GLU A 111 0.78 -20.06 20.72
CA GLU A 111 -0.67 -19.97 20.57
C GLU A 111 -1.12 -20.33 19.14
N LYS A 112 -0.37 -19.88 18.14
CA LYS A 112 -0.61 -20.22 16.74
C LYS A 112 -0.48 -21.73 16.50
N ALA A 113 0.48 -22.39 17.12
CA ALA A 113 0.69 -23.83 16.98
C ALA A 113 -0.45 -24.67 17.57
N LYS A 114 -1.11 -24.19 18.64
CA LYS A 114 -2.25 -24.88 19.29
C LYS A 114 -3.51 -24.90 18.43
N VAL A 115 -3.64 -23.99 17.45
CA VAL A 115 -4.84 -23.87 16.63
C VAL A 115 -4.49 -24.13 15.19
N GLN A 116 -4.66 -25.37 14.76
CA GLN A 116 -4.43 -25.81 13.38
C GLN A 116 -5.74 -26.23 12.73
N LEU A 117 -5.95 -25.81 11.50
CA LEU A 117 -7.07 -26.23 10.65
C LEU A 117 -6.51 -26.81 9.35
N THR A 118 -7.14 -27.83 8.83
CA THR A 118 -6.78 -28.40 7.54
C THR A 118 -7.89 -28.13 6.54
N THR A 119 -7.50 -27.58 5.38
CA THR A 119 -8.44 -27.38 4.27
C THR A 119 -8.86 -28.72 3.66
N PRO A 120 -9.98 -28.79 2.91
CA PRO A 120 -10.35 -29.97 2.14
C PRO A 120 -9.26 -30.46 1.16
N TYR A 121 -8.34 -29.58 0.80
CA TYR A 121 -7.21 -29.88 -0.10
C TYR A 121 -5.92 -30.29 0.62
N GLY A 122 -5.99 -30.55 1.93
CA GLY A 122 -4.85 -31.03 2.72
C GLY A 122 -3.86 -29.94 3.18
N LEU A 123 -4.13 -28.64 2.94
CA LEU A 123 -3.28 -27.56 3.45
C LEU A 123 -3.62 -27.27 4.90
N THR A 124 -2.59 -27.29 5.74
CA THR A 124 -2.71 -26.93 7.16
C THR A 124 -2.35 -25.47 7.37
N TYR A 125 -3.21 -24.75 8.07
CA TYR A 125 -3.02 -23.34 8.42
C TYR A 125 -3.56 -23.03 9.81
N SER A 126 -3.11 -21.92 10.40
CA SER A 126 -3.66 -21.43 11.66
C SER A 126 -4.47 -20.14 11.43
N PRO A 127 -5.74 -20.10 11.87
CA PRO A 127 -6.56 -18.88 11.82
C PRO A 127 -6.25 -17.92 12.99
N HIS A 128 -5.25 -18.21 13.83
CA HIS A 128 -4.95 -17.46 15.05
C HIS A 128 -4.75 -15.96 14.78
N TYR A 129 -3.94 -15.60 13.76
CA TYR A 129 -3.73 -14.20 13.38
C TYR A 129 -5.04 -13.48 13.04
N LEU A 130 -5.89 -14.09 12.20
CA LEU A 130 -7.17 -13.48 11.79
C LEU A 130 -8.12 -13.28 12.96
N ARG A 131 -8.17 -14.26 13.89
CA ARG A 131 -9.00 -14.15 15.10
C ARG A 131 -8.52 -13.01 15.99
N ARG A 132 -7.22 -12.95 16.25
CA ARG A 132 -6.61 -11.88 17.08
C ARG A 132 -6.77 -10.50 16.41
N SER A 133 -6.54 -10.39 15.11
CA SER A 133 -6.73 -9.14 14.37
C SER A 133 -8.18 -8.62 14.46
N ARG A 134 -9.17 -9.51 14.43
CA ARG A 134 -10.58 -9.11 14.58
C ARG A 134 -10.91 -8.64 16.00
N SER A 135 -10.28 -9.22 17.03
CA SER A 135 -10.49 -8.80 18.43
C SER A 135 -9.79 -7.49 18.79
N GLN A 136 -8.84 -7.04 17.97
CA GLN A 136 -8.10 -5.78 18.18
C GLN A 136 -8.73 -4.59 17.42
N LYS A 137 -9.73 -4.83 16.58
CA LYS A 137 -10.44 -3.75 15.91
C LYS A 137 -11.47 -3.14 16.87
N PRO A 138 -11.55 -1.80 16.96
CA PRO A 138 -12.57 -1.11 17.73
C PRO A 138 -13.98 -1.37 17.21
#